data_7ca30796b078f2b10d45e32273f3f05d
#
_entry.id   7ca30796b078f2b10d45e32273f3f05d
#
_cell.length_a   1.000
_cell.length_b   1.000
_cell.length_c   1.000
_cell.angle_alpha   90.00
_cell.angle_beta   90.00
_cell.angle_gamma   90.00
#
_symmetry.space_group_name_H-M   'P 1'
#
loop_
_entity.id
_entity.type
_entity.pdbx_description
1 polymer ?
#
loop_
_entity_poly.entity_id
_entity_poly.type
_entity_poly.pdbx_seq_one_letter_code
_entity_poly.pdbx_strand_id
1 'polypeptide(L)'
;MELKFLKKTFRWISLTLIVLVASFQYNFASVAAATMVNMNDDPIIEELRLRVPSQYKDNWINAEKEVWEPWLANKKGFLGREIFYNKEKEEALVLVKWANKNLWKSISVKEVNEIQSIFEENVKNDLKLDKNPFELIDEGELYVQG
;
A
#
# COMPACT_ATOMS: atom_id res chain seq x y z
N MET A 1 -55.86 36.98 30.05
CA MET A 1 -55.41 36.81 28.64
C MET A 1 -53.88 36.75 28.49
N GLU A 2 -53.13 37.10 29.49
CA GLU A 2 -51.66 37.19 29.42
C GLU A 2 -50.88 35.84 29.59
N LEU A 3 -51.46 34.88 30.32
CA LEU A 3 -50.75 33.63 30.63
C LEU A 3 -50.60 32.67 29.42
N LYS A 4 -51.45 32.79 28.42
CA LYS A 4 -51.39 31.95 27.22
C LYS A 4 -50.32 32.42 26.23
N PHE A 5 -49.95 33.69 26.26
CA PHE A 5 -48.98 34.27 25.35
C PHE A 5 -47.55 33.92 25.81
N LEU A 6 -47.28 33.91 27.10
CA LEU A 6 -45.98 33.52 27.66
C LEU A 6 -45.63 32.02 27.41
N LYS A 7 -46.65 31.14 27.43
CA LYS A 7 -46.41 29.70 27.18
C LYS A 7 -46.04 29.41 25.71
N LYS A 8 -46.49 30.26 24.78
CA LYS A 8 -46.26 30.08 23.35
C LYS A 8 -44.84 30.56 22.93
N THR A 9 -44.39 31.65 23.54
CA THR A 9 -43.02 32.15 23.31
C THR A 9 -41.95 31.27 23.92
N PHE A 10 -42.22 30.69 25.10
CA PHE A 10 -41.27 29.80 25.77
C PHE A 10 -41.05 28.45 25.00
N ARG A 11 -42.10 27.96 24.34
CA ARG A 11 -41.99 26.75 23.49
C ARG A 11 -41.13 26.96 22.25
N TRP A 12 -41.14 28.15 21.66
CA TRP A 12 -40.34 28.47 20.45
C TRP A 12 -38.87 28.67 20.78
N ILE A 13 -38.53 29.26 21.92
CA ILE A 13 -37.18 29.46 22.40
C ILE A 13 -36.51 28.10 22.72
N SER A 14 -37.28 27.15 23.31
CA SER A 14 -36.78 25.82 23.62
C SER A 14 -36.45 25.00 22.34
N LEU A 15 -37.28 25.12 21.28
CA LEU A 15 -37.05 24.42 20.02
C LEU A 15 -35.83 24.97 19.24
N THR A 16 -35.62 26.28 19.24
CA THR A 16 -34.46 26.90 18.59
C THR A 16 -33.15 26.56 19.31
N LEU A 17 -33.16 26.44 20.63
CA LEU A 17 -31.98 26.04 21.40
C LEU A 17 -31.59 24.59 21.15
N ILE A 18 -32.58 23.69 21.03
CA ILE A 18 -32.31 22.26 20.74
C ILE A 18 -31.72 22.09 19.34
N VAL A 19 -32.17 22.84 18.34
CA VAL A 19 -31.63 22.78 16.98
C VAL A 19 -30.19 23.31 16.93
N LEU A 20 -29.87 24.37 17.67
CA LEU A 20 -28.51 24.93 17.76
C LEU A 20 -27.53 23.98 18.46
N VAL A 21 -27.96 23.27 19.51
CA VAL A 21 -27.11 22.28 20.19
C VAL A 21 -26.89 21.05 19.31
N ALA A 22 -27.92 20.60 18.57
CA ALA A 22 -27.76 19.48 17.64
C ALA A 22 -26.82 19.80 16.47
N SER A 23 -26.90 21.01 15.89
CA SER A 23 -25.99 21.43 14.82
C SER A 23 -24.54 21.61 15.29
N PHE A 24 -24.32 21.98 16.54
CA PHE A 24 -22.96 22.06 17.11
C PHE A 24 -22.35 20.68 17.35
N GLN A 25 -23.15 19.70 17.74
CA GLN A 25 -22.68 18.32 17.91
C GLN A 25 -22.37 17.62 16.57
N TYR A 26 -23.14 17.93 15.51
CA TYR A 26 -22.87 17.40 14.17
C TYR A 26 -21.53 17.88 13.61
N ASN A 27 -21.13 19.13 13.88
CA ASN A 27 -19.84 19.65 13.43
C ASN A 27 -18.66 19.04 14.18
N PHE A 28 -18.81 18.72 15.48
CA PHE A 28 -17.75 18.05 16.26
C PHE A 28 -17.54 16.60 15.84
N ALA A 29 -18.60 15.87 15.53
CA ALA A 29 -18.51 14.49 15.08
C ALA A 29 -17.87 14.38 13.68
N SER A 30 -18.14 15.34 12.77
CA SER A 30 -17.54 15.36 11.45
C SER A 30 -16.06 15.76 11.46
N VAL A 31 -15.65 16.65 12.35
CA VAL A 31 -14.25 17.04 12.53
C VAL A 31 -13.45 15.91 13.20
N ALA A 32 -14.03 15.20 14.17
CA ALA A 32 -13.36 14.05 14.79
C ALA A 32 -13.22 12.85 13.83
N ALA A 33 -14.17 12.66 12.92
CA ALA A 33 -14.07 11.64 11.86
C ALA A 33 -13.04 12.00 10.78
N ALA A 34 -12.83 13.29 10.52
CA ALA A 34 -11.82 13.76 9.56
C ALA A 34 -10.38 13.72 10.11
N THR A 35 -10.19 13.60 11.43
CA THR A 35 -8.87 13.53 12.08
C THR A 35 -8.43 12.12 12.45
N MET A 36 -9.22 11.10 12.17
CA MET A 36 -8.71 9.74 12.10
C MET A 36 -8.00 9.57 10.74
N VAL A 37 -6.83 10.19 10.61
CA VAL A 37 -5.85 9.80 9.59
C VAL A 37 -5.57 8.33 9.88
N ASN A 38 -6.10 7.49 9.02
CA ASN A 38 -5.91 6.05 9.14
C ASN A 38 -4.42 5.83 8.86
N MET A 39 -3.60 5.54 9.86
CA MET A 39 -2.16 5.28 9.71
C MET A 39 -1.85 4.13 8.74
N ASN A 40 -2.89 3.48 8.19
CA ASN A 40 -2.80 2.49 7.14
C ASN A 40 -2.91 3.09 5.71
N ASP A 41 -3.09 4.41 5.57
CA ASP A 41 -3.22 5.08 4.26
C ASP A 41 -1.90 5.70 3.79
N ASP A 42 -0.84 5.66 4.61
CA ASP A 42 0.47 6.17 4.21
C ASP A 42 1.17 5.25 3.20
N PRO A 43 1.90 5.83 2.25
CA PRO A 43 2.72 5.06 1.33
C PRO A 43 3.72 4.18 2.07
N ILE A 44 3.85 2.95 1.61
CA ILE A 44 4.79 1.96 2.15
C ILE A 44 5.68 1.44 1.04
N ILE A 45 6.90 1.06 1.39
CA ILE A 45 7.85 0.45 0.47
C ILE A 45 8.10 -0.99 0.93
N GLU A 46 7.84 -1.93 0.04
CA GLU A 46 8.28 -3.30 0.17
C GLU A 46 9.75 -3.37 -0.25
N GLU A 47 10.62 -3.84 0.64
CA GLU A 47 12.03 -4.08 0.38
C GLU A 47 12.24 -5.58 0.13
N LEU A 48 12.91 -5.91 -0.98
CA LEU A 48 13.33 -7.27 -1.28
C LEU A 48 14.83 -7.25 -1.60
N ARG A 49 15.59 -8.07 -0.92
CA ARG A 49 17.02 -8.25 -1.16
C ARG A 49 17.28 -9.67 -1.67
N LEU A 50 17.92 -9.74 -2.83
CA LEU A 50 18.17 -11.02 -3.50
C LEU A 50 19.65 -11.21 -3.76
N ARG A 51 20.12 -12.45 -3.71
CA ARG A 51 21.40 -12.85 -4.26
C ARG A 51 21.24 -13.01 -5.77
N VAL A 52 22.05 -12.24 -6.51
CA VAL A 52 22.03 -12.24 -7.98
C VAL A 52 23.48 -12.33 -8.46
N PRO A 53 23.98 -13.53 -8.81
CA PRO A 53 25.33 -13.68 -9.32
C PRO A 53 25.59 -12.78 -10.54
N SER A 54 26.74 -12.11 -10.57
CA SER A 54 27.09 -11.11 -11.58
C SER A 54 26.95 -11.64 -13.00
N GLN A 55 27.28 -12.90 -13.22
CA GLN A 55 27.15 -13.55 -14.52
C GLN A 55 25.71 -13.67 -15.04
N TYR A 56 24.70 -13.64 -14.14
CA TYR A 56 23.28 -13.77 -14.47
C TYR A 56 22.50 -12.47 -14.25
N LYS A 57 23.18 -11.38 -13.91
CA LYS A 57 22.52 -10.10 -13.58
C LYS A 57 21.59 -9.61 -14.70
N ASP A 58 22.06 -9.65 -15.94
CA ASP A 58 21.28 -9.12 -17.06
C ASP A 58 20.08 -10.02 -17.39
N ASN A 59 20.22 -11.34 -17.25
CA ASN A 59 19.12 -12.29 -17.37
C ASN A 59 18.06 -12.05 -16.27
N TRP A 60 18.50 -11.85 -15.02
CA TRP A 60 17.62 -11.51 -13.91
C TRP A 60 16.86 -10.21 -14.18
N ILE A 61 17.54 -9.13 -14.58
CA ILE A 61 16.90 -7.84 -14.89
C ILE A 61 15.87 -7.98 -16.01
N ASN A 62 16.17 -8.77 -17.04
CA ASN A 62 15.23 -9.03 -18.13
C ASN A 62 14.01 -9.80 -17.66
N ALA A 63 14.19 -10.87 -16.89
CA ALA A 63 13.08 -11.63 -16.32
C ALA A 63 12.19 -10.77 -15.39
N GLU A 64 12.79 -9.89 -14.59
CA GLU A 64 12.07 -8.91 -13.76
C GLU A 64 11.18 -7.98 -14.60
N LYS A 65 11.70 -7.49 -15.74
CA LYS A 65 10.95 -6.62 -16.66
C LYS A 65 9.87 -7.34 -17.43
N GLU A 66 10.09 -8.59 -17.77
CA GLU A 66 9.15 -9.37 -18.57
C GLU A 66 8.00 -9.96 -17.73
N VAL A 67 8.27 -10.30 -16.47
CA VAL A 67 7.33 -11.02 -15.63
C VAL A 67 6.77 -10.13 -14.51
N TRP A 68 7.62 -9.65 -13.61
CA TRP A 68 7.17 -8.91 -12.43
C TRP A 68 6.66 -7.51 -12.75
N GLU A 69 7.32 -6.77 -13.62
CA GLU A 69 6.96 -5.37 -13.90
C GLU A 69 5.54 -5.23 -14.47
N PRO A 70 5.13 -5.95 -15.53
CA PRO A 70 3.78 -5.85 -16.05
C PRO A 70 2.72 -6.37 -15.08
N TRP A 71 3.03 -7.36 -14.27
CA TRP A 71 2.12 -7.87 -13.27
C TRP A 71 1.90 -6.84 -12.15
N LEU A 72 2.96 -6.24 -11.61
CA LEU A 72 2.90 -5.19 -10.61
C LEU A 72 2.14 -3.96 -11.11
N ALA A 73 2.39 -3.54 -12.35
CA ALA A 73 1.75 -2.38 -12.96
C ALA A 73 0.21 -2.50 -13.02
N ASN A 74 -0.32 -3.71 -12.99
CA ASN A 74 -1.75 -3.98 -12.97
C ASN A 74 -2.34 -4.10 -11.54
N LYS A 75 -1.53 -3.97 -10.48
CA LYS A 75 -2.01 -4.08 -9.11
C LYS A 75 -2.51 -2.77 -8.56
N LYS A 76 -3.67 -2.80 -7.90
CA LYS A 76 -4.23 -1.63 -7.25
C LYS A 76 -3.29 -1.13 -6.15
N GLY A 77 -2.96 0.14 -6.20
CA GLY A 77 -2.07 0.77 -5.22
C GLY A 77 -0.58 0.68 -5.56
N PHE A 78 -0.18 0.03 -6.64
CA PHE A 78 1.19 0.08 -7.12
C PHE A 78 1.54 1.51 -7.58
N LEU A 79 2.66 2.06 -7.08
CA LEU A 79 3.13 3.42 -7.39
C LEU A 79 4.44 3.43 -8.18
N GLY A 80 5.14 2.33 -8.21
CA GLY A 80 6.41 2.22 -8.93
C GLY A 80 7.37 1.24 -8.27
N ARG A 81 8.47 0.97 -8.97
CA ARG A 81 9.51 0.06 -8.53
C ARG A 81 10.88 0.61 -8.91
N GLU A 82 11.85 0.43 -8.02
CA GLU A 82 13.26 0.74 -8.25
C GLU A 82 14.10 -0.50 -8.00
N ILE A 83 15.10 -0.72 -8.85
CA ILE A 83 16.03 -1.84 -8.74
C ILE A 83 17.45 -1.30 -8.66
N PHE A 84 18.18 -1.72 -7.65
CA PHE A 84 19.59 -1.42 -7.42
C PHE A 84 20.40 -2.72 -7.43
N TYR A 85 21.64 -2.64 -7.84
CA TYR A 85 22.56 -3.78 -7.86
C TYR A 85 23.90 -3.43 -7.24
N ASN A 86 24.29 -4.21 -6.23
CA ASN A 86 25.60 -4.13 -5.61
C ASN A 86 26.51 -5.19 -6.25
N LYS A 87 27.46 -4.73 -7.09
CA LYS A 87 28.35 -5.62 -7.82
C LYS A 87 29.31 -6.38 -6.91
N GLU A 88 29.76 -5.76 -5.82
CA GLU A 88 30.75 -6.38 -4.90
C GLU A 88 30.12 -7.51 -4.10
N LYS A 89 28.85 -7.35 -3.71
CA LYS A 89 28.11 -8.34 -2.93
C LYS A 89 27.34 -9.34 -3.79
N GLU A 90 27.22 -9.06 -5.10
CA GLU A 90 26.33 -9.80 -6.01
C GLU A 90 24.89 -9.83 -5.49
N GLU A 91 24.41 -8.68 -5.02
CA GLU A 91 23.07 -8.52 -4.44
C GLU A 91 22.26 -7.48 -5.20
N ALA A 92 21.00 -7.79 -5.41
CA ALA A 92 20.00 -6.84 -5.86
C ALA A 92 19.14 -6.37 -4.70
N LEU A 93 18.76 -5.09 -4.73
CA LEU A 93 17.76 -4.49 -3.87
C LEU A 93 16.60 -4.03 -4.75
N VAL A 94 15.42 -4.54 -4.50
CA VAL A 94 14.17 -4.14 -5.16
C VAL A 94 13.32 -3.39 -4.15
N LEU A 95 12.92 -2.17 -4.49
CA LEU A 95 12.02 -1.34 -3.70
C LEU A 95 10.71 -1.17 -4.47
N VAL A 96 9.62 -1.73 -3.95
CA VAL A 96 8.28 -1.61 -4.54
C VAL A 96 7.45 -0.65 -3.71
N LYS A 97 7.04 0.46 -4.31
CA LYS A 97 6.26 1.49 -3.62
C LYS A 97 4.77 1.26 -3.80
N TRP A 98 4.06 1.23 -2.69
CA TRP A 98 2.62 1.04 -2.61
C TRP A 98 1.93 2.26 -2.02
N ALA A 99 0.71 2.56 -2.48
CA ALA A 99 -0.09 3.67 -1.98
C ALA A 99 -0.43 3.52 -0.49
N ASN A 100 -0.64 2.29 -0.03
CA ASN A 100 -0.77 1.95 1.38
C ASN A 100 -0.61 0.44 1.61
N LYS A 101 -0.41 0.08 2.88
CA LYS A 101 -0.20 -1.31 3.30
C LYS A 101 -1.42 -2.22 3.02
N ASN A 102 -2.64 -1.69 3.13
CA ASN A 102 -3.85 -2.50 2.92
C ASN A 102 -3.98 -2.96 1.46
N LEU A 103 -3.68 -2.08 0.51
CA LEU A 103 -3.69 -2.41 -0.91
C LEU A 103 -2.61 -3.43 -1.26
N TRP A 104 -1.39 -3.26 -0.73
CA TRP A 104 -0.33 -4.25 -0.91
C TRP A 104 -0.71 -5.62 -0.34
N LYS A 105 -1.10 -5.68 0.94
CA LYS A 105 -1.45 -6.94 1.62
C LYS A 105 -2.78 -7.57 1.14
N SER A 106 -3.55 -6.86 0.30
CA SER A 106 -4.73 -7.43 -0.36
C SER A 106 -4.38 -8.39 -1.51
N ILE A 107 -3.14 -8.36 -1.99
CA ILE A 107 -2.64 -9.31 -2.99
C ILE A 107 -2.50 -10.67 -2.30
N SER A 108 -3.16 -11.68 -2.84
CA SER A 108 -3.15 -13.00 -2.21
C SER A 108 -1.79 -13.70 -2.40
N VAL A 109 -1.39 -14.48 -1.41
CA VAL A 109 -0.18 -15.33 -1.50
C VAL A 109 -0.25 -16.27 -2.71
N LYS A 110 -1.44 -16.71 -3.08
CA LYS A 110 -1.64 -17.55 -4.27
C LYS A 110 -1.23 -16.82 -5.55
N GLU A 111 -1.66 -15.56 -5.73
CA GLU A 111 -1.27 -14.75 -6.90
C GLU A 111 0.23 -14.50 -6.95
N VAL A 112 0.85 -14.23 -5.79
CA VAL A 112 2.31 -14.05 -5.70
C VAL A 112 3.05 -15.33 -6.09
N ASN A 113 2.61 -16.49 -5.60
CA ASN A 113 3.22 -17.77 -5.94
C ASN A 113 3.05 -18.13 -7.42
N GLU A 114 1.93 -17.78 -8.03
CA GLU A 114 1.68 -18.01 -9.45
C GLU A 114 2.65 -17.20 -10.31
N ILE A 115 2.80 -15.91 -10.04
CA ILE A 115 3.74 -15.07 -10.80
C ILE A 115 5.21 -15.45 -10.54
N GLN A 116 5.55 -15.82 -9.30
CA GLN A 116 6.87 -16.33 -8.96
C GLN A 116 7.21 -17.61 -9.73
N SER A 117 6.25 -18.51 -9.89
CA SER A 117 6.45 -19.74 -10.66
C SER A 117 6.72 -19.43 -12.14
N ILE A 118 6.02 -18.45 -12.72
CA ILE A 118 6.25 -18.00 -14.09
C ILE A 118 7.66 -17.39 -14.23
N PHE A 119 8.05 -16.55 -13.27
CA PHE A 119 9.40 -15.97 -13.22
C PHE A 119 10.48 -17.05 -13.18
N GLU A 120 10.35 -18.02 -12.29
CA GLU A 120 11.31 -19.12 -12.15
C GLU A 120 11.40 -19.99 -13.39
N GLU A 121 10.26 -20.26 -14.04
CA GLU A 121 10.24 -21.02 -15.29
C GLU A 121 10.92 -20.24 -16.43
N ASN A 122 10.65 -18.94 -16.54
CA ASN A 122 11.32 -18.05 -17.51
C ASN A 122 12.84 -18.07 -17.31
N VAL A 123 13.30 -17.85 -16.07
CA VAL A 123 14.72 -17.88 -15.70
C VAL A 123 15.39 -19.23 -16.02
N LYS A 124 14.76 -20.34 -15.62
CA LYS A 124 15.30 -21.68 -15.88
C LYS A 124 15.45 -21.95 -17.38
N ASN A 125 14.47 -21.57 -18.16
CA ASN A 125 14.48 -21.75 -19.61
C ASN A 125 15.57 -20.89 -20.29
N ASP A 126 15.70 -19.62 -19.88
CA ASP A 126 16.69 -18.69 -20.43
C ASP A 126 18.12 -19.12 -20.09
N LEU A 127 18.37 -19.46 -18.85
CA LEU A 127 19.69 -19.86 -18.34
C LEU A 127 20.02 -21.33 -18.58
N LYS A 128 19.05 -22.16 -18.99
CA LYS A 128 19.18 -23.62 -19.13
C LYS A 128 19.64 -24.31 -17.84
N LEU A 129 19.05 -23.87 -16.73
CA LEU A 129 19.30 -24.38 -15.39
C LEU A 129 18.11 -25.20 -14.87
N ASP A 130 18.39 -26.18 -14.03
CA ASP A 130 17.35 -27.00 -13.40
C ASP A 130 16.60 -26.26 -12.29
N LYS A 131 17.19 -25.20 -11.73
CA LYS A 131 16.61 -24.41 -10.64
C LYS A 131 16.91 -22.91 -10.79
N ASN A 132 16.04 -22.09 -10.20
CA ASN A 132 16.27 -20.66 -10.07
C ASN A 132 17.55 -20.39 -9.25
N PRO A 133 18.53 -19.64 -9.80
CA PRO A 133 19.76 -19.31 -9.08
C PRO A 133 19.62 -18.08 -8.17
N PHE A 134 18.49 -17.38 -8.20
CA PHE A 134 18.26 -16.15 -7.44
C PHE A 134 17.57 -16.47 -6.12
N GLU A 135 18.22 -16.15 -5.01
CA GLU A 135 17.76 -16.42 -3.67
C GLU A 135 17.27 -15.13 -3.00
N LEU A 136 16.07 -15.15 -2.43
CA LEU A 136 15.61 -14.08 -1.55
C LEU A 136 16.39 -14.17 -0.24
N ILE A 137 17.17 -13.12 0.07
CA ILE A 137 18.01 -13.05 1.27
C ILE A 137 17.24 -12.45 2.43
N ASP A 138 16.46 -11.38 2.12
CA ASP A 138 15.73 -10.62 3.11
C ASP A 138 14.54 -9.90 2.48
N GLU A 139 13.50 -9.70 3.28
CA GLU A 139 12.33 -8.90 2.92
C GLU A 139 11.94 -7.99 4.08
N GLY A 140 11.45 -6.81 3.77
CA GLY A 140 11.12 -5.82 4.78
C GLY A 140 10.05 -4.83 4.35
N GLU A 141 9.63 -4.04 5.33
CA GLU A 141 8.69 -2.94 5.17
C GLU A 141 9.39 -1.63 5.58
N LEU A 142 9.45 -0.65 4.67
CA LEU A 142 10.03 0.65 4.93
C LEU A 142 8.95 1.72 4.91
N TYR A 143 9.00 2.61 5.87
CA TYR A 143 8.09 3.74 5.99
C TYR A 143 8.82 5.04 5.65
N VAL A 144 8.20 5.89 4.83
CA VAL A 144 8.75 7.20 4.50
C VAL A 144 8.78 8.05 5.77
N GLN A 145 9.96 8.57 6.12
CA GLN A 145 10.13 9.51 7.22
C GLN A 145 10.14 10.91 6.64
N GLY A 146 9.13 11.73 7.00
CA GLY A 146 8.98 13.11 6.55
C GLY A 146 9.96 14.08 7.18
#